data_2b4e06e5c7aba483fbfdcbc9f9521ea9
#
_entry.id   2b4e06e5c7aba483fbfdcbc9f9521ea9
#
_cell.length_a   1.000
_cell.length_b   1.000
_cell.length_c   1.000
_cell.angle_alpha   90.00
_cell.angle_beta   90.00
_cell.angle_gamma   90.00
#
_symmetry.space_group_name_H-M   'P 1'
#
loop_
_entity.id
_entity.type
_entity.pdbx_description
1 polymer ?
#
loop_
_entity_poly.entity_id
_entity_poly.type
_entity_poly.pdbx_seq_one_letter_code
_entity_poly.pdbx_strand_id
1 'polypeptide(L)'
;MKINQKWEWMPEELRESTEELENPARGWYEIYTFRAEDGIHPQELRWSLREGETLALVLIDLRAYRDRALGHEALENIRSILSFFMQYEKDVILRPVYDTEGKGREREPEAFDTVLMHAGQIGEVLQQTEHSVCIFQGMLVGSWGEMHDSRYLTPEHLRKLYDTIKPCLDREIYLAVRTPAIWRTLTDEAQFGQGSFEKTAVFDDGILGSMTHLGTFGTMTRDAAGWEGAWTRKEELEFLEQITNGSPCGGEVVAGADGHQESAEFALKELKTMHLTYLNCVYDKAVLDYWKQIRWNTEGVWKEHSLYDYIGSHLGYRLIVRSVEMKACLCGKWEMELEIENTGFAAPFQEMELFLILEREEDTWEFPVEFDVRQCAPGERKKIVQCFRTGRVNRMKGHLFLKLRRKKDGRPIRFANGKKTDRLLLGHLRRI
;
A
#
# COMPACT_ATOMS: atom_id res chain seq x y z
N MET A 1 -12.86 17.69 53.89
CA MET A 1 -13.21 16.31 53.54
C MET A 1 -12.82 16.09 52.09
N LYS A 2 -11.68 15.42 51.79
CA LYS A 2 -11.35 15.00 50.44
C LYS A 2 -12.18 13.75 50.15
N ILE A 3 -13.23 13.92 49.36
CA ILE A 3 -13.98 12.77 48.83
C ILE A 3 -13.00 12.05 47.92
N ASN A 4 -12.52 10.89 48.35
CA ASN A 4 -11.76 9.96 47.51
C ASN A 4 -12.72 9.46 46.44
N GLN A 5 -12.76 10.12 45.29
CA GLN A 5 -13.55 9.71 44.14
C GLN A 5 -12.84 8.52 43.52
N LYS A 6 -13.43 7.35 43.62
CA LYS A 6 -12.99 6.15 42.90
C LYS A 6 -13.55 6.16 41.48
N TRP A 7 -12.70 5.86 40.51
CA TRP A 7 -13.03 5.70 39.10
C TRP A 7 -12.86 4.25 38.70
N GLU A 8 -13.75 3.72 37.89
CA GLU A 8 -13.73 2.39 37.37
C GLU A 8 -13.61 2.45 35.84
N TRP A 9 -12.65 1.73 35.31
CA TRP A 9 -12.51 1.48 33.89
C TRP A 9 -13.31 0.24 33.52
N MET A 10 -14.14 0.35 32.50
CA MET A 10 -14.94 -0.74 31.93
C MET A 10 -14.55 -0.90 30.46
N PRO A 11 -13.67 -1.85 30.12
CA PRO A 11 -13.27 -2.09 28.73
C PRO A 11 -14.44 -2.65 27.92
N GLU A 12 -14.46 -2.29 26.62
CA GLU A 12 -15.30 -2.98 25.64
C GLU A 12 -14.67 -4.31 25.25
N GLU A 13 -15.48 -5.18 24.67
CA GLU A 13 -15.01 -6.43 24.10
C GLU A 13 -14.40 -6.18 22.72
N LEU A 14 -13.07 -6.29 22.64
CA LEU A 14 -12.29 -6.01 21.43
C LEU A 14 -12.12 -7.28 20.59
N ARG A 15 -13.20 -7.70 19.93
CA ARG A 15 -13.19 -8.87 19.03
C ARG A 15 -12.70 -8.51 17.64
N GLU A 16 -11.97 -9.43 17.03
CA GLU A 16 -11.63 -9.33 15.61
C GLU A 16 -12.88 -9.45 14.73
N SER A 17 -12.95 -8.64 13.67
CA SER A 17 -14.01 -8.65 12.66
C SER A 17 -13.47 -9.08 11.30
N THR A 18 -14.30 -9.69 10.48
CA THR A 18 -14.00 -10.05 9.08
C THR A 18 -14.52 -9.00 8.09
N GLU A 19 -15.09 -7.89 8.55
CA GLU A 19 -15.56 -6.82 7.69
C GLU A 19 -14.41 -6.20 6.85
N GLU A 20 -14.71 -5.82 5.62
CA GLU A 20 -13.79 -5.09 4.76
C GLU A 20 -13.59 -3.67 5.31
N LEU A 21 -12.33 -3.28 5.53
CA LEU A 21 -12.01 -2.04 6.25
C LEU A 21 -11.97 -0.80 5.37
N GLU A 22 -11.80 -0.95 4.05
CA GLU A 22 -11.62 0.15 3.09
C GLU A 22 -10.53 1.15 3.55
N ASN A 23 -9.44 0.64 4.08
CA ASN A 23 -8.32 1.46 4.50
C ASN A 23 -7.48 1.89 3.29
N PRO A 24 -6.91 3.11 3.28
CA PRO A 24 -6.15 3.64 2.16
C PRO A 24 -4.86 2.86 1.87
N ALA A 25 -4.41 2.97 0.62
CA ALA A 25 -3.12 2.49 0.10
C ALA A 25 -2.86 0.98 0.29
N ARG A 26 -3.90 0.14 0.23
CA ARG A 26 -3.81 -1.32 0.39
C ARG A 26 -4.98 -2.06 -0.27
N GLY A 27 -4.81 -3.37 -0.43
CA GLY A 27 -5.92 -4.27 -0.78
C GLY A 27 -6.00 -4.58 -2.28
N TRP A 28 -7.18 -4.96 -2.72
CA TRP A 28 -7.45 -5.19 -4.13
C TRP A 28 -7.46 -3.89 -4.91
N TYR A 29 -6.89 -3.89 -6.13
CA TYR A 29 -6.99 -2.78 -7.08
C TYR A 29 -7.52 -3.24 -8.43
N GLU A 30 -8.12 -2.32 -9.17
CA GLU A 30 -8.51 -2.47 -10.57
C GLU A 30 -7.65 -1.58 -11.46
N ILE A 31 -7.52 -1.92 -12.76
CA ILE A 31 -6.74 -1.16 -13.73
C ILE A 31 -7.67 -0.26 -14.53
N TYR A 32 -7.35 1.03 -14.53
CA TYR A 32 -8.02 2.06 -15.32
C TYR A 32 -7.06 2.59 -16.38
N THR A 33 -7.35 2.32 -17.65
CA THR A 33 -6.48 2.67 -18.77
C THR A 33 -6.99 3.93 -19.48
N PHE A 34 -6.11 4.90 -19.65
CA PHE A 34 -6.37 6.17 -20.33
C PHE A 34 -5.33 6.39 -21.41
N ARG A 35 -5.69 7.17 -22.44
CA ARG A 35 -4.75 7.73 -23.39
C ARG A 35 -4.47 9.17 -23.03
N ALA A 36 -3.20 9.58 -23.12
CA ALA A 36 -2.82 10.95 -22.78
C ALA A 36 -3.47 12.00 -23.70
N GLU A 37 -3.77 11.63 -24.96
CA GLU A 37 -4.45 12.49 -25.92
C GLU A 37 -5.96 12.64 -25.68
N ASP A 38 -6.56 11.75 -24.88
CA ASP A 38 -8.01 11.74 -24.66
C ASP A 38 -8.36 12.38 -23.30
N GLY A 39 -9.33 13.30 -23.32
CA GLY A 39 -9.92 13.81 -22.08
C GLY A 39 -10.80 12.76 -21.40
N ILE A 40 -11.09 12.96 -20.12
CA ILE A 40 -12.00 12.10 -19.37
C ILE A 40 -13.43 12.66 -19.35
N HIS A 41 -14.41 11.74 -19.26
CA HIS A 41 -15.80 12.06 -18.95
C HIS A 41 -16.10 11.68 -17.49
N PRO A 42 -16.00 12.61 -16.52
CA PRO A 42 -16.04 12.28 -15.10
C PRO A 42 -17.29 11.53 -14.65
N GLN A 43 -18.45 11.81 -15.27
CA GLN A 43 -19.71 11.12 -14.94
C GLN A 43 -19.70 9.66 -15.36
N GLU A 44 -19.17 9.35 -16.55
CA GLU A 44 -19.05 7.98 -17.06
C GLU A 44 -18.00 7.20 -16.27
N LEU A 45 -16.83 7.82 -16.07
CA LEU A 45 -15.74 7.24 -15.31
C LEU A 45 -16.15 6.90 -13.86
N ARG A 46 -16.98 7.73 -13.24
CA ARG A 46 -17.53 7.45 -11.90
C ARG A 46 -18.28 6.11 -11.84
N TRP A 47 -19.04 5.78 -12.89
CA TRP A 47 -19.79 4.53 -12.95
C TRP A 47 -18.91 3.28 -13.12
N SER A 48 -17.67 3.45 -13.60
CA SER A 48 -16.71 2.36 -13.72
C SER A 48 -15.89 2.12 -12.47
N LEU A 49 -15.93 3.02 -11.47
CA LEU A 49 -15.20 2.83 -10.21
C LEU A 49 -15.79 1.67 -9.40
N ARG A 50 -14.93 0.75 -9.01
CA ARG A 50 -15.31 -0.36 -8.16
C ARG A 50 -15.69 0.14 -6.76
N GLU A 51 -16.82 -0.35 -6.23
CA GLU A 51 -17.26 -0.08 -4.87
C GLU A 51 -16.30 -0.72 -3.84
N GLY A 52 -16.03 -0.03 -2.74
CA GLY A 52 -15.14 -0.50 -1.67
C GLY A 52 -13.64 -0.44 -2.01
N GLU A 53 -13.26 -0.20 -3.26
CA GLU A 53 -11.88 -0.03 -3.65
C GLU A 53 -11.30 1.28 -3.12
N THR A 54 -10.12 1.22 -2.53
CA THR A 54 -9.39 2.40 -2.02
C THR A 54 -8.10 2.68 -2.80
N LEU A 55 -7.69 1.77 -3.67
CA LEU A 55 -6.46 1.84 -4.45
C LEU A 55 -6.77 1.46 -5.90
N ALA A 56 -6.34 2.29 -6.85
CA ALA A 56 -6.53 2.09 -8.28
C ALA A 56 -5.19 2.13 -9.03
N LEU A 57 -4.97 1.22 -9.99
CA LEU A 57 -3.86 1.36 -10.92
C LEU A 57 -4.32 2.19 -12.12
N VAL A 58 -3.72 3.37 -12.27
CA VAL A 58 -3.99 4.30 -13.37
C VAL A 58 -2.87 4.16 -14.40
N LEU A 59 -3.20 3.50 -15.51
CA LEU A 59 -2.31 3.31 -16.64
C LEU A 59 -2.57 4.41 -17.66
N ILE A 60 -1.53 5.15 -18.05
CA ILE A 60 -1.62 6.24 -19.03
C ILE A 60 -0.78 5.90 -20.25
N ASP A 61 -1.44 5.63 -21.36
CA ASP A 61 -0.81 5.36 -22.67
C ASP A 61 -0.30 6.67 -23.29
N LEU A 62 1.02 6.74 -23.50
CA LEU A 62 1.75 7.86 -24.09
C LEU A 62 2.10 7.62 -25.56
N ARG A 63 1.67 6.52 -26.17
CA ARG A 63 2.08 6.06 -27.51
C ARG A 63 1.90 7.11 -28.59
N ALA A 64 0.87 7.96 -28.50
CA ALA A 64 0.62 9.02 -29.47
C ALA A 64 1.73 10.10 -29.50
N TYR A 65 2.61 10.11 -28.49
CA TYR A 65 3.69 11.08 -28.31
C TYR A 65 5.10 10.47 -28.44
N ARG A 66 5.23 9.24 -28.90
CA ARG A 66 6.52 8.54 -28.95
C ARG A 66 7.62 9.20 -29.80
N ASP A 67 7.26 10.21 -30.59
CA ASP A 67 8.15 10.99 -31.49
C ASP A 67 8.29 12.46 -31.11
N ARG A 68 7.62 12.92 -30.03
CA ARG A 68 7.57 14.33 -29.61
C ARG A 68 7.25 14.48 -28.14
N ALA A 69 7.39 15.68 -27.60
CA ALA A 69 6.97 16.03 -26.25
C ALA A 69 5.46 15.83 -26.04
N LEU A 70 5.06 15.57 -24.78
CA LEU A 70 3.67 15.69 -24.36
C LEU A 70 3.23 17.15 -24.53
N GLY A 71 2.18 17.36 -25.33
CA GLY A 71 1.61 18.69 -25.51
C GLY A 71 0.85 19.18 -24.28
N HIS A 72 0.52 20.45 -24.25
CA HIS A 72 -0.24 21.05 -23.14
C HIS A 72 -1.54 20.28 -22.83
N GLU A 73 -2.30 19.92 -23.88
CA GLU A 73 -3.55 19.17 -23.76
C GLU A 73 -3.33 17.81 -23.06
N ALA A 74 -2.31 17.06 -23.47
CA ALA A 74 -1.98 15.77 -22.82
C ALA A 74 -1.64 15.95 -21.34
N LEU A 75 -0.88 16.97 -20.97
CA LEU A 75 -0.54 17.26 -19.59
C LEU A 75 -1.78 17.66 -18.78
N GLU A 76 -2.71 18.44 -19.34
CA GLU A 76 -3.98 18.79 -18.70
C GLU A 76 -4.90 17.55 -18.53
N ASN A 77 -4.93 16.65 -19.52
CA ASN A 77 -5.67 15.39 -19.40
C ASN A 77 -5.12 14.54 -18.25
N ILE A 78 -3.79 14.41 -18.13
CA ILE A 78 -3.16 13.67 -17.03
C ILE A 78 -3.53 14.30 -15.68
N ARG A 79 -3.47 15.63 -15.54
CA ARG A 79 -3.90 16.34 -14.33
C ARG A 79 -5.36 16.06 -13.99
N SER A 80 -6.23 16.10 -14.99
CA SER A 80 -7.66 15.84 -14.82
C SER A 80 -7.94 14.42 -14.35
N ILE A 81 -7.23 13.43 -14.90
CA ILE A 81 -7.31 12.02 -14.47
C ILE A 81 -6.91 11.90 -13.00
N LEU A 82 -5.75 12.42 -12.62
CA LEU A 82 -5.25 12.32 -11.24
C LEU A 82 -6.17 13.03 -10.24
N SER A 83 -6.68 14.22 -10.61
CA SER A 83 -7.63 14.97 -9.79
C SER A 83 -8.96 14.23 -9.61
N PHE A 84 -9.42 13.50 -10.65
CA PHE A 84 -10.62 12.68 -10.56
C PHE A 84 -10.47 11.60 -9.49
N PHE A 85 -9.40 10.79 -9.52
CA PHE A 85 -9.19 9.74 -8.54
C PHE A 85 -9.05 10.30 -7.11
N MET A 86 -8.38 11.43 -6.94
CA MET A 86 -8.28 12.12 -5.65
C MET A 86 -9.66 12.56 -5.14
N GLN A 87 -10.51 13.13 -5.99
CA GLN A 87 -11.87 13.55 -5.64
C GLN A 87 -12.73 12.39 -5.13
N TYR A 88 -12.50 11.18 -5.65
CA TYR A 88 -13.20 9.97 -5.22
C TYR A 88 -12.44 9.17 -4.15
N GLU A 89 -11.51 9.82 -3.45
CA GLU A 89 -10.73 9.25 -2.34
C GLU A 89 -10.01 7.93 -2.69
N LYS A 90 -9.65 7.74 -3.98
CA LYS A 90 -8.84 6.62 -4.43
C LYS A 90 -7.36 6.97 -4.35
N ASP A 91 -6.56 6.15 -3.70
CA ASP A 91 -5.12 6.22 -3.86
C ASP A 91 -4.72 5.66 -5.24
N VAL A 92 -3.67 6.21 -5.82
CA VAL A 92 -3.27 5.89 -7.19
C VAL A 92 -1.91 5.23 -7.23
N ILE A 93 -1.86 4.09 -7.92
CA ILE A 93 -0.65 3.54 -8.50
C ILE A 93 -0.59 4.09 -9.92
N LEU A 94 0.32 5.03 -10.19
CA LEU A 94 0.47 5.64 -11.53
C LEU A 94 1.46 4.84 -12.36
N ARG A 95 1.03 4.33 -13.52
CA ARG A 95 1.86 3.60 -14.47
C ARG A 95 1.76 4.23 -15.87
N PRO A 96 2.62 5.21 -16.22
CA PRO A 96 2.71 5.70 -17.60
C PRO A 96 3.39 4.66 -18.48
N VAL A 97 2.90 4.46 -19.71
CA VAL A 97 3.35 3.41 -20.62
C VAL A 97 3.34 3.87 -22.08
N TYR A 98 4.05 3.15 -22.94
CA TYR A 98 3.93 3.29 -24.41
C TYR A 98 3.21 2.11 -25.05
N ASP A 99 3.01 1.04 -24.29
CA ASP A 99 2.43 -0.20 -24.78
C ASP A 99 1.34 -0.74 -23.85
N THR A 100 0.20 -1.07 -24.45
CA THR A 100 -0.95 -1.67 -23.80
C THR A 100 -1.36 -2.98 -24.48
N GLU A 101 -0.52 -3.51 -25.39
CA GLU A 101 -0.84 -4.63 -26.27
C GLU A 101 0.19 -5.78 -26.17
N GLY A 102 1.20 -5.68 -25.30
CA GLY A 102 2.26 -6.66 -25.17
C GLY A 102 3.30 -6.63 -26.29
N LYS A 103 3.54 -5.45 -26.90
CA LYS A 103 4.50 -5.25 -27.99
C LYS A 103 5.73 -4.45 -27.59
N GLY A 104 5.86 -4.12 -26.32
CA GLY A 104 6.99 -3.48 -25.67
C GLY A 104 7.84 -2.60 -26.56
N ARG A 105 9.02 -3.10 -26.96
CA ARG A 105 10.01 -2.35 -27.75
C ARG A 105 9.52 -1.84 -29.10
N GLU A 106 8.45 -2.39 -29.68
CA GLU A 106 7.90 -1.89 -30.94
C GLU A 106 7.10 -0.59 -30.75
N ARG A 107 6.59 -0.38 -29.57
CA ARG A 107 5.74 0.77 -29.20
C ARG A 107 6.50 1.89 -28.54
N GLU A 108 7.67 1.62 -27.99
CA GLU A 108 8.52 2.62 -27.36
C GLU A 108 9.02 3.69 -28.34
N PRO A 109 9.35 4.91 -27.86
CA PRO A 109 10.11 5.89 -28.62
C PRO A 109 11.39 5.27 -29.19
N GLU A 110 11.81 5.72 -30.39
CA GLU A 110 13.11 5.30 -30.96
C GLU A 110 14.27 5.97 -30.25
N ALA A 111 14.08 7.19 -29.78
CA ALA A 111 15.09 7.97 -29.06
C ALA A 111 14.86 7.87 -27.55
N PHE A 112 15.87 7.48 -26.81
CA PHE A 112 15.82 7.43 -25.34
C PHE A 112 15.57 8.78 -24.68
N ASP A 113 16.08 9.85 -25.29
CA ASP A 113 15.86 11.22 -24.81
C ASP A 113 14.37 11.61 -24.80
N THR A 114 13.56 11.04 -25.69
CA THR A 114 12.10 11.21 -25.65
C THR A 114 11.49 10.57 -24.42
N VAL A 115 11.98 9.39 -24.00
CA VAL A 115 11.52 8.73 -22.78
C VAL A 115 11.89 9.56 -21.53
N LEU A 116 13.12 10.08 -21.49
CA LEU A 116 13.58 10.96 -20.40
C LEU A 116 12.76 12.25 -20.34
N MET A 117 12.47 12.84 -21.48
CA MET A 117 11.63 14.05 -21.57
C MET A 117 10.22 13.80 -21.02
N HIS A 118 9.57 12.71 -21.41
CA HIS A 118 8.24 12.36 -20.89
C HIS A 118 8.29 12.06 -19.38
N ALA A 119 9.31 11.37 -18.91
CA ALA A 119 9.52 11.12 -17.49
C ALA A 119 9.60 12.43 -16.70
N GLY A 120 10.37 13.42 -17.21
CA GLY A 120 10.45 14.76 -16.62
C GLY A 120 9.12 15.50 -16.65
N GLN A 121 8.41 15.51 -17.80
CA GLN A 121 7.11 16.19 -17.94
C GLN A 121 6.03 15.60 -16.98
N ILE A 122 5.98 14.29 -16.82
CA ILE A 122 5.08 13.64 -15.85
C ILE A 122 5.49 13.98 -14.43
N GLY A 123 6.79 13.99 -14.15
CA GLY A 123 7.33 14.44 -12.87
C GLY A 123 6.89 15.86 -12.50
N GLU A 124 6.93 16.79 -13.47
CA GLU A 124 6.45 18.17 -13.30
C GLU A 124 4.93 18.21 -13.02
N VAL A 125 4.13 17.37 -13.69
CA VAL A 125 2.70 17.24 -13.38
C VAL A 125 2.48 16.85 -11.94
N LEU A 126 3.22 15.85 -11.44
CA LEU A 126 3.12 15.40 -10.04
C LEU A 126 3.52 16.50 -9.04
N GLN A 127 4.53 17.31 -9.37
CA GLN A 127 4.95 18.41 -8.48
C GLN A 127 3.97 19.59 -8.46
N GLN A 128 3.23 19.80 -9.53
CA GLN A 128 2.38 21.00 -9.72
C GLN A 128 0.89 20.75 -9.45
N THR A 129 0.50 19.51 -9.24
CA THR A 129 -0.90 19.10 -9.12
C THR A 129 -1.15 18.44 -7.77
N GLU A 130 -2.26 18.77 -7.12
CA GLU A 130 -2.73 17.97 -6.00
C GLU A 130 -3.25 16.63 -6.52
N HIS A 131 -2.77 15.55 -5.91
CA HIS A 131 -3.11 14.19 -6.32
C HIS A 131 -3.02 13.19 -5.17
N SER A 132 -3.59 11.99 -5.39
CA SER A 132 -3.55 10.85 -4.47
C SER A 132 -2.55 9.77 -4.88
N VAL A 133 -1.60 10.07 -5.78
CA VAL A 133 -0.56 9.12 -6.16
C VAL A 133 0.29 8.77 -4.94
N CYS A 134 0.41 7.47 -4.66
CA CYS A 134 1.25 6.92 -3.59
C CYS A 134 2.35 6.00 -4.13
N ILE A 135 2.19 5.48 -5.35
CA ILE A 135 3.18 4.64 -6.03
C ILE A 135 3.29 5.07 -7.49
N PHE A 136 4.51 5.33 -7.95
CA PHE A 136 4.84 5.45 -9.36
C PHE A 136 5.43 4.10 -9.79
N GLN A 137 4.72 3.36 -10.63
CA GLN A 137 5.05 1.98 -10.95
C GLN A 137 5.65 1.85 -12.35
N GLY A 138 6.76 1.11 -12.47
CA GLY A 138 7.54 1.03 -13.68
C GLY A 138 8.31 2.34 -13.96
N MET A 139 8.98 2.41 -15.08
CA MET A 139 9.69 3.61 -15.54
C MET A 139 9.39 3.85 -17.02
N LEU A 140 8.11 3.84 -17.38
CA LEU A 140 7.54 4.06 -18.71
C LEU A 140 7.84 2.93 -19.73
N VAL A 141 8.81 2.07 -19.48
CA VAL A 141 9.39 1.16 -20.49
C VAL A 141 8.89 -0.27 -20.36
N GLY A 142 8.87 -0.98 -21.48
CA GLY A 142 8.50 -2.37 -21.60
C GLY A 142 7.02 -2.62 -21.92
N SER A 143 6.70 -3.89 -22.17
CA SER A 143 5.32 -4.32 -22.36
C SER A 143 4.49 -3.93 -21.13
N TRP A 144 3.36 -3.29 -21.36
CA TRP A 144 2.44 -2.76 -20.32
C TRP A 144 3.10 -1.88 -19.23
N GLY A 145 4.32 -1.37 -19.50
CA GLY A 145 5.12 -0.64 -18.50
C GLY A 145 5.77 -1.54 -17.44
N GLU A 146 5.82 -2.85 -17.66
CA GLU A 146 6.31 -3.84 -16.70
C GLU A 146 7.81 -4.08 -16.80
N MET A 147 8.55 -3.21 -17.44
CA MET A 147 10.02 -3.24 -17.51
C MET A 147 10.57 -4.59 -18.03
N HIS A 148 9.89 -5.19 -19.00
CA HIS A 148 10.38 -6.33 -19.80
C HIS A 148 10.11 -6.07 -21.28
N ASP A 149 10.82 -6.77 -22.18
CA ASP A 149 10.73 -6.57 -23.63
C ASP A 149 10.86 -5.08 -24.05
N SER A 150 11.91 -4.42 -23.56
CA SER A 150 12.19 -3.02 -23.85
C SER A 150 13.59 -2.85 -24.48
N ARG A 151 13.78 -1.74 -25.22
CA ARG A 151 15.08 -1.27 -25.72
C ARG A 151 15.94 -0.68 -24.62
N TYR A 152 15.34 -0.27 -23.50
CA TYR A 152 15.92 0.60 -22.49
C TYR A 152 16.12 -0.09 -21.12
N LEU A 153 16.34 -1.41 -21.12
CA LEU A 153 16.55 -2.19 -19.89
C LEU A 153 18.04 -2.39 -19.54
N THR A 154 18.95 -1.63 -20.13
CA THR A 154 20.34 -1.67 -19.66
C THR A 154 20.48 -0.93 -18.32
N PRO A 155 21.41 -1.31 -17.43
CA PRO A 155 21.64 -0.60 -16.18
C PRO A 155 21.86 0.91 -16.36
N GLU A 156 22.53 1.32 -17.44
CA GLU A 156 22.74 2.74 -17.75
C GLU A 156 21.44 3.48 -18.05
N HIS A 157 20.56 2.93 -18.90
CA HIS A 157 19.28 3.53 -19.20
C HIS A 157 18.38 3.60 -17.98
N LEU A 158 18.31 2.51 -17.22
CA LEU A 158 17.50 2.44 -16.01
C LEU A 158 17.99 3.46 -14.95
N ARG A 159 19.30 3.63 -14.81
CA ARG A 159 19.87 4.65 -13.91
C ARG A 159 19.47 6.07 -14.33
N LYS A 160 19.58 6.39 -15.62
CA LYS A 160 19.18 7.72 -16.13
C LYS A 160 17.68 7.98 -15.94
N LEU A 161 16.82 6.98 -16.17
CA LEU A 161 15.38 7.10 -15.89
C LEU A 161 15.11 7.31 -14.39
N TYR A 162 15.74 6.52 -13.54
CA TYR A 162 15.63 6.65 -12.09
C TYR A 162 16.04 8.05 -11.63
N ASP A 163 17.20 8.54 -12.08
CA ASP A 163 17.71 9.85 -11.71
C ASP A 163 16.87 11.00 -12.26
N THR A 164 16.08 10.76 -13.32
CA THR A 164 15.11 11.71 -13.85
C THR A 164 13.81 11.72 -13.08
N ILE A 165 13.26 10.54 -12.75
CA ILE A 165 11.95 10.39 -12.10
C ILE A 165 12.04 10.68 -10.59
N LYS A 166 13.01 10.07 -9.91
CA LYS A 166 13.09 10.07 -8.45
C LYS A 166 13.08 11.45 -7.80
N PRO A 167 13.82 12.45 -8.30
CA PRO A 167 13.80 13.81 -7.76
C PRO A 167 12.46 14.54 -7.93
N CYS A 168 11.62 14.08 -8.85
CA CYS A 168 10.31 14.66 -9.10
C CYS A 168 9.21 14.12 -8.17
N LEU A 169 9.47 12.98 -7.52
CA LEU A 169 8.52 12.36 -6.61
C LEU A 169 8.62 12.99 -5.21
N ASP A 170 7.48 13.34 -4.65
CA ASP A 170 7.43 13.82 -3.28
C ASP A 170 7.76 12.69 -2.27
N ARG A 171 7.86 13.06 -0.98
CA ARG A 171 8.22 12.13 0.09
C ARG A 171 7.16 11.05 0.37
N GLU A 172 5.98 11.17 -0.20
CA GLU A 172 4.89 10.22 0.00
C GLU A 172 4.77 9.19 -1.13
N ILE A 173 5.50 9.40 -2.26
CA ILE A 173 5.42 8.54 -3.44
C ILE A 173 6.60 7.55 -3.48
N TYR A 174 6.29 6.27 -3.60
CA TYR A 174 7.27 5.22 -3.87
C TYR A 174 7.46 5.02 -5.36
N LEU A 175 8.71 4.89 -5.80
CA LEU A 175 9.05 4.43 -7.15
C LEU A 175 9.18 2.89 -7.11
N ALA A 176 8.24 2.19 -7.73
CA ALA A 176 8.23 0.73 -7.77
C ALA A 176 8.82 0.21 -9.09
N VAL A 177 9.79 -0.68 -9.01
CA VAL A 177 10.46 -1.33 -10.14
C VAL A 177 10.12 -2.82 -10.20
N ARG A 178 10.24 -3.42 -11.40
CA ARG A 178 9.69 -4.76 -11.69
C ARG A 178 10.40 -5.91 -10.99
N THR A 179 11.69 -5.81 -10.72
CA THR A 179 12.46 -6.95 -10.19
C THR A 179 13.40 -6.51 -9.07
N PRO A 180 13.72 -7.42 -8.13
CA PRO A 180 14.75 -7.16 -7.12
C PRO A 180 16.11 -6.81 -7.74
N ALA A 181 16.48 -7.43 -8.86
CA ALA A 181 17.73 -7.13 -9.55
C ALA A 181 17.77 -5.70 -10.12
N ILE A 182 16.66 -5.19 -10.65
CA ILE A 182 16.55 -3.78 -11.06
C ILE A 182 16.67 -2.89 -9.82
N TRP A 183 16.01 -3.24 -8.74
CA TRP A 183 16.09 -2.51 -7.48
C TRP A 183 17.55 -2.40 -7.00
N ARG A 184 18.29 -3.52 -6.93
CA ARG A 184 19.72 -3.54 -6.55
C ARG A 184 20.59 -2.70 -7.50
N THR A 185 20.31 -2.75 -8.80
CA THR A 185 21.03 -1.95 -9.82
C THR A 185 20.85 -0.45 -9.61
N LEU A 186 19.68 -0.03 -9.15
CA LEU A 186 19.34 1.39 -8.95
C LEU A 186 19.68 1.93 -7.58
N THR A 187 19.81 1.07 -6.58
CA THR A 187 20.13 1.43 -5.21
C THR A 187 21.53 0.93 -4.88
N ASP A 188 22.31 1.72 -4.15
CA ASP A 188 23.63 1.32 -3.71
C ASP A 188 23.52 0.49 -2.42
N GLU A 189 23.85 -0.81 -2.47
CA GLU A 189 23.81 -1.70 -1.29
C GLU A 189 24.65 -1.19 -0.10
N ALA A 190 25.74 -0.47 -0.35
CA ALA A 190 26.56 0.13 0.70
C ALA A 190 25.78 1.16 1.54
N GLN A 191 24.69 1.67 1.01
CA GLN A 191 23.79 2.61 1.69
C GLN A 191 22.60 1.92 2.35
N PHE A 192 22.38 0.63 2.16
CA PHE A 192 21.21 -0.14 2.65
C PHE A 192 20.96 -0.04 4.17
N GLY A 193 21.89 0.39 4.97
CA GLY A 193 21.71 0.64 6.40
C GLY A 193 21.53 2.12 6.78
N GLN A 194 21.54 3.04 5.86
CA GLN A 194 21.60 4.49 6.13
C GLN A 194 20.32 5.27 5.80
N GLY A 195 19.19 4.58 5.48
CA GLY A 195 17.88 5.23 5.23
C GLY A 195 17.76 6.00 3.90
N SER A 196 18.76 5.93 3.02
CA SER A 196 18.74 6.67 1.74
C SER A 196 17.99 5.97 0.60
N PHE A 197 17.48 4.76 0.83
CA PHE A 197 16.60 4.01 -0.11
C PHE A 197 15.14 4.33 0.09
N GLU A 198 14.87 5.31 0.91
CA GLU A 198 13.53 5.77 1.17
C GLU A 198 12.78 5.93 -0.14
N LYS A 199 11.66 5.19 -0.26
CA LYS A 199 10.73 5.32 -1.36
C LYS A 199 11.13 4.66 -2.69
N THR A 200 11.92 3.60 -2.66
CA THR A 200 12.05 2.66 -3.78
C THR A 200 11.42 1.32 -3.39
N ALA A 201 10.53 0.81 -4.22
CA ALA A 201 9.71 -0.38 -3.99
C ALA A 201 9.86 -1.39 -5.14
N VAL A 202 9.24 -2.56 -4.99
CA VAL A 202 9.20 -3.59 -6.04
C VAL A 202 7.75 -3.96 -6.32
N PHE A 203 7.44 -4.24 -7.59
CA PHE A 203 6.18 -4.87 -7.98
C PHE A 203 6.44 -6.15 -8.78
N ASP A 204 5.49 -7.09 -8.75
CA ASP A 204 5.60 -8.39 -9.38
C ASP A 204 4.29 -8.78 -10.09
N ASP A 205 4.26 -8.65 -11.41
CA ASP A 205 3.10 -9.01 -12.22
C ASP A 205 3.18 -10.46 -12.75
N GLY A 206 3.93 -11.33 -12.06
CA GLY A 206 4.10 -12.75 -12.40
C GLY A 206 3.97 -13.70 -11.21
N ILE A 207 3.39 -13.24 -10.10
CA ILE A 207 3.30 -13.99 -8.83
C ILE A 207 2.62 -15.34 -9.07
N LEU A 208 3.24 -16.43 -8.61
CA LEU A 208 2.80 -17.82 -8.76
C LEU A 208 2.86 -18.40 -10.19
N GLY A 209 3.06 -17.58 -11.23
CA GLY A 209 3.03 -18.03 -12.63
C GLY A 209 4.13 -19.02 -13.02
N SER A 210 5.21 -19.05 -12.28
CA SER A 210 6.32 -20.01 -12.39
C SER A 210 7.22 -19.94 -11.18
N MET A 211 8.21 -20.82 -11.11
CA MET A 211 9.26 -20.77 -10.06
C MET A 211 10.07 -19.47 -10.09
N THR A 212 10.05 -18.73 -11.19
CA THR A 212 10.74 -17.42 -11.31
C THR A 212 9.76 -16.24 -11.27
N HIS A 213 8.47 -16.47 -10.99
CA HIS A 213 7.43 -15.48 -11.17
C HIS A 213 7.51 -14.80 -12.54
N LEU A 214 7.53 -15.63 -13.59
CA LEU A 214 7.66 -15.22 -14.99
C LEU A 214 8.86 -14.29 -15.26
N GLY A 215 9.97 -14.49 -14.53
CA GLY A 215 11.22 -13.74 -14.71
C GLY A 215 11.43 -12.58 -13.73
N THR A 216 10.59 -12.43 -12.73
CA THR A 216 10.84 -11.49 -11.62
C THR A 216 12.08 -11.90 -10.83
N PHE A 217 12.26 -13.20 -10.57
CA PHE A 217 13.42 -13.71 -9.87
C PHE A 217 14.53 -14.12 -10.84
N GLY A 218 15.76 -13.84 -10.47
CA GLY A 218 16.95 -13.94 -11.30
C GLY A 218 17.51 -15.34 -11.50
N THR A 219 16.68 -16.35 -11.78
CA THR A 219 17.15 -17.67 -12.15
C THR A 219 17.58 -17.77 -13.62
N MET A 220 17.34 -16.74 -14.42
CA MET A 220 17.80 -16.67 -15.80
C MET A 220 19.13 -15.93 -15.87
N THR A 221 20.10 -16.50 -16.58
CA THR A 221 21.36 -15.85 -16.89
C THR A 221 21.08 -14.51 -17.57
N ARG A 222 21.43 -13.43 -16.93
CA ARG A 222 21.38 -12.11 -17.53
C ARG A 222 22.70 -11.84 -18.22
N ASP A 223 22.82 -12.33 -19.45
CA ASP A 223 24.04 -12.23 -20.26
C ASP A 223 24.30 -10.80 -20.76
N ALA A 224 23.46 -9.84 -20.41
CA ALA A 224 23.64 -8.44 -20.79
C ALA A 224 24.76 -7.80 -19.96
N ALA A 225 25.67 -7.12 -20.63
CA ALA A 225 26.76 -6.39 -19.98
C ALA A 225 26.24 -5.39 -18.92
N GLY A 226 26.84 -5.40 -17.75
CA GLY A 226 26.51 -4.50 -16.65
C GLY A 226 25.45 -5.01 -15.66
N TRP A 227 24.84 -6.18 -15.90
CA TRP A 227 23.98 -6.82 -14.91
C TRP A 227 24.78 -7.67 -13.92
N GLU A 228 24.29 -7.75 -12.69
CA GLU A 228 24.80 -8.69 -11.70
C GLU A 228 24.55 -10.15 -12.11
N GLY A 229 25.26 -11.09 -11.49
CA GLY A 229 24.99 -12.52 -11.63
C GLY A 229 23.57 -12.89 -11.17
N ALA A 230 23.03 -13.99 -11.70
CA ALA A 230 21.71 -14.47 -11.31
C ALA A 230 21.71 -14.96 -9.86
N TRP A 231 20.74 -14.50 -9.09
CA TRP A 231 20.45 -14.99 -7.74
C TRP A 231 19.49 -16.17 -7.81
N THR A 232 19.56 -17.07 -6.84
CA THR A 232 18.58 -18.15 -6.69
C THR A 232 17.23 -17.57 -6.21
N ARG A 233 16.14 -18.29 -6.48
CA ARG A 233 14.81 -17.92 -5.95
C ARG A 233 14.83 -17.66 -4.44
N LYS A 234 15.56 -18.48 -3.68
CA LYS A 234 15.65 -18.34 -2.23
C LYS A 234 16.30 -17.00 -1.84
N GLU A 235 17.42 -16.68 -2.46
CA GLU A 235 18.13 -15.41 -2.23
C GLU A 235 17.26 -14.20 -2.60
N GLU A 236 16.52 -14.28 -3.72
CA GLU A 236 15.60 -13.22 -4.14
C GLU A 236 14.44 -13.01 -3.16
N LEU A 237 13.85 -14.10 -2.65
CA LEU A 237 12.78 -14.02 -1.64
C LEU A 237 13.28 -13.48 -0.30
N GLU A 238 14.43 -13.93 0.18
CA GLU A 238 15.05 -13.41 1.40
C GLU A 238 15.40 -11.92 1.27
N PHE A 239 15.80 -11.49 0.10
CA PHE A 239 16.05 -10.08 -0.19
C PHE A 239 14.75 -9.28 -0.23
N LEU A 240 13.70 -9.78 -0.91
CA LEU A 240 12.38 -9.13 -0.95
C LEU A 240 11.81 -8.96 0.45
N GLU A 241 11.85 -10.00 1.28
CA GLU A 241 11.37 -9.94 2.68
C GLU A 241 12.01 -8.79 3.45
N GLN A 242 13.30 -8.52 3.20
CA GLN A 242 14.01 -7.41 3.85
C GLN A 242 13.56 -6.04 3.32
N ILE A 243 13.54 -5.84 2.00
CA ILE A 243 13.26 -4.52 1.42
C ILE A 243 11.78 -4.14 1.45
N THR A 244 10.88 -5.13 1.49
CA THR A 244 9.42 -4.89 1.59
C THR A 244 8.93 -4.71 3.03
N ASN A 245 9.82 -4.86 4.02
CA ASN A 245 9.50 -4.54 5.40
C ASN A 245 9.43 -3.01 5.58
N GLY A 246 8.26 -2.42 5.33
CA GLY A 246 8.01 -0.97 5.42
C GLY A 246 7.98 -0.24 4.06
N SER A 247 8.14 -0.95 2.93
CA SER A 247 7.83 -0.44 1.59
C SER A 247 6.69 -1.21 0.93
N PRO A 248 5.86 -0.58 0.08
CA PRO A 248 4.78 -1.29 -0.59
C PRO A 248 5.33 -2.30 -1.60
N CYS A 249 4.68 -3.47 -1.68
CA CYS A 249 4.91 -4.47 -2.70
C CYS A 249 3.55 -4.99 -3.19
N GLY A 250 3.41 -5.27 -4.47
CA GLY A 250 2.19 -5.81 -5.02
C GLY A 250 2.34 -6.18 -6.47
N GLY A 251 1.24 -6.46 -7.15
CA GLY A 251 1.27 -6.86 -8.55
C GLY A 251 0.11 -7.74 -8.95
N GLU A 252 0.40 -8.77 -9.74
CA GLU A 252 -0.59 -9.67 -10.33
C GLU A 252 -0.22 -11.13 -10.08
N VAL A 253 -1.23 -11.93 -9.72
CA VAL A 253 -1.08 -13.38 -9.64
C VAL A 253 -1.35 -14.00 -11.01
N VAL A 254 -0.63 -15.06 -11.34
CA VAL A 254 -0.75 -15.75 -12.64
C VAL A 254 -0.84 -17.25 -12.42
N ALA A 255 -1.72 -17.93 -13.16
CA ALA A 255 -1.75 -19.38 -13.18
C ALA A 255 -0.45 -19.94 -13.78
N GLY A 256 0.04 -21.02 -13.23
CA GLY A 256 1.18 -21.74 -13.79
C GLY A 256 0.92 -22.34 -15.17
N ALA A 257 1.93 -22.97 -15.76
CA ALA A 257 1.81 -23.64 -17.06
C ALA A 257 0.60 -24.61 -17.06
N ASP A 258 -0.09 -24.68 -18.19
CA ASP A 258 -1.29 -25.51 -18.37
C ASP A 258 -2.43 -25.21 -17.37
N GLY A 259 -2.45 -24.02 -16.80
CA GLY A 259 -3.46 -23.60 -15.83
C GLY A 259 -3.27 -24.18 -14.42
N HIS A 260 -2.06 -24.63 -14.10
CA HIS A 260 -1.71 -25.13 -12.76
C HIS A 260 -2.00 -24.08 -11.70
N GLN A 261 -2.62 -24.51 -10.58
CA GLN A 261 -2.88 -23.68 -9.42
C GLN A 261 -2.03 -24.15 -8.24
N GLU A 262 -1.33 -23.24 -7.64
CA GLU A 262 -0.58 -23.50 -6.42
C GLU A 262 -1.51 -23.75 -5.22
N SER A 263 -1.05 -24.54 -4.25
CA SER A 263 -1.84 -24.77 -3.03
C SER A 263 -2.07 -23.46 -2.25
N ALA A 264 -3.14 -23.42 -1.46
CA ALA A 264 -3.46 -22.28 -0.62
C ALA A 264 -2.31 -21.92 0.34
N GLU A 265 -1.66 -22.94 0.92
CA GLU A 265 -0.55 -22.78 1.85
C GLU A 265 0.68 -22.19 1.15
N PHE A 266 0.99 -22.67 -0.06
CA PHE A 266 2.09 -22.14 -0.86
C PHE A 266 1.83 -20.69 -1.24
N ALA A 267 0.65 -20.40 -1.82
CA ALA A 267 0.28 -19.06 -2.21
C ALA A 267 0.36 -18.08 -1.03
N LEU A 268 -0.24 -18.41 0.12
CA LEU A 268 -0.18 -17.55 1.31
C LEU A 268 1.23 -17.35 1.84
N LYS A 269 2.07 -18.38 1.79
CA LYS A 269 3.46 -18.25 2.19
C LYS A 269 4.20 -17.23 1.33
N GLU A 270 4.04 -17.31 -0.01
CA GLU A 270 4.64 -16.36 -0.95
C GLU A 270 4.16 -14.92 -0.67
N LEU A 271 2.82 -14.72 -0.63
CA LEU A 271 2.24 -13.40 -0.41
C LEU A 271 2.71 -12.75 0.92
N LYS A 272 2.84 -13.57 1.97
CA LYS A 272 3.34 -13.12 3.28
C LYS A 272 4.83 -12.80 3.25
N THR A 273 5.65 -13.66 2.64
CA THR A 273 7.11 -13.45 2.54
C THR A 273 7.43 -12.17 1.75
N MET A 274 6.64 -11.90 0.70
CA MET A 274 6.79 -10.68 -0.11
C MET A 274 6.15 -9.45 0.55
N HIS A 275 5.53 -9.56 1.71
CA HIS A 275 4.79 -8.49 2.40
C HIS A 275 3.81 -7.77 1.47
N LEU A 276 2.95 -8.54 0.76
CA LEU A 276 2.09 -7.96 -0.26
C LEU A 276 1.13 -6.92 0.31
N THR A 277 1.19 -5.75 -0.27
CA THR A 277 0.37 -4.59 0.08
C THR A 277 -0.90 -4.52 -0.77
N TYR A 278 -0.80 -4.87 -2.06
CA TYR A 278 -1.88 -4.75 -3.03
C TYR A 278 -1.80 -5.83 -4.11
N LEU A 279 -2.95 -6.24 -4.67
CA LEU A 279 -3.06 -7.17 -5.79
C LEU A 279 -4.16 -6.76 -6.77
N ASN A 280 -3.99 -7.11 -8.04
CA ASN A 280 -5.03 -6.96 -9.05
C ASN A 280 -6.23 -7.88 -8.74
N CYS A 281 -7.45 -7.31 -8.77
CA CYS A 281 -8.68 -8.05 -8.46
C CYS A 281 -9.34 -8.69 -9.68
N VAL A 282 -8.80 -8.45 -10.88
CA VAL A 282 -9.38 -8.93 -12.16
C VAL A 282 -8.49 -9.98 -12.82
N TYR A 283 -7.19 -9.88 -12.67
CA TYR A 283 -6.19 -10.75 -13.29
C TYR A 283 -5.29 -11.42 -12.23
N ASP A 284 -4.94 -12.75 -12.35
CA ASP A 284 -5.46 -13.71 -13.30
C ASP A 284 -6.78 -14.30 -12.80
N LYS A 285 -7.79 -14.26 -13.65
CA LYS A 285 -9.13 -14.74 -13.30
C LYS A 285 -9.15 -16.21 -12.86
N ALA A 286 -8.32 -17.06 -13.46
CA ALA A 286 -8.27 -18.48 -13.10
C ALA A 286 -7.80 -18.67 -11.64
N VAL A 287 -6.78 -17.94 -11.22
CA VAL A 287 -6.27 -17.97 -9.83
C VAL A 287 -7.29 -17.39 -8.86
N LEU A 288 -7.84 -16.23 -9.19
CA LEU A 288 -8.79 -15.53 -8.31
C LEU A 288 -10.09 -16.34 -8.11
N ASP A 289 -10.61 -16.95 -9.19
CA ASP A 289 -11.80 -17.80 -9.10
C ASP A 289 -11.51 -19.11 -8.33
N TYR A 290 -10.31 -19.66 -8.46
CA TYR A 290 -9.88 -20.81 -7.66
C TYR A 290 -9.85 -20.43 -6.16
N TRP A 291 -9.28 -19.28 -5.78
CA TRP A 291 -9.25 -18.81 -4.39
C TRP A 291 -10.64 -18.54 -3.81
N LYS A 292 -11.59 -18.08 -4.61
CA LYS A 292 -13.00 -17.91 -4.19
C LYS A 292 -13.69 -19.24 -3.86
N GLN A 293 -13.25 -20.34 -4.47
CA GLN A 293 -13.80 -21.68 -4.23
C GLN A 293 -13.20 -22.40 -3.02
N ILE A 294 -11.97 -22.04 -2.63
CA ILE A 294 -11.31 -22.63 -1.47
C ILE A 294 -11.91 -22.03 -0.20
N ARG A 295 -12.41 -22.91 0.67
CA ARG A 295 -12.78 -22.52 2.05
C ARG A 295 -11.51 -22.51 2.91
N TRP A 296 -11.24 -21.38 3.54
CA TRP A 296 -10.06 -21.24 4.39
C TRP A 296 -10.31 -21.91 5.74
N ASN A 297 -9.58 -22.96 6.05
CA ASN A 297 -9.75 -23.78 7.25
C ASN A 297 -8.91 -23.30 8.43
N THR A 298 -8.76 -22.00 8.60
CA THR A 298 -8.12 -21.47 9.79
C THR A 298 -9.04 -21.55 11.00
N GLU A 299 -8.45 -21.49 12.19
CA GLU A 299 -9.20 -21.25 13.42
C GLU A 299 -9.62 -19.77 13.53
N GLY A 300 -10.59 -19.48 14.40
CA GLY A 300 -11.04 -18.12 14.68
C GLY A 300 -12.07 -17.59 13.70
N VAL A 301 -12.12 -16.27 13.54
CA VAL A 301 -13.18 -15.57 12.79
C VAL A 301 -13.16 -15.82 11.30
N TRP A 302 -12.02 -16.24 10.74
CA TRP A 302 -11.83 -16.50 9.32
C TRP A 302 -12.23 -17.92 8.89
N LYS A 303 -12.63 -18.75 9.84
CA LYS A 303 -13.12 -20.10 9.54
C LYS A 303 -14.30 -20.01 8.55
N GLU A 304 -14.25 -20.84 7.52
CA GLU A 304 -15.28 -20.91 6.45
C GLU A 304 -15.32 -19.72 5.46
N HIS A 305 -14.49 -18.67 5.65
CA HIS A 305 -14.31 -17.66 4.61
C HIS A 305 -13.53 -18.21 3.41
N SER A 306 -13.73 -17.62 2.24
CA SER A 306 -12.92 -17.99 1.08
C SER A 306 -11.47 -17.54 1.24
N LEU A 307 -10.54 -18.23 0.57
CA LEU A 307 -9.15 -17.81 0.53
C LEU A 307 -9.01 -16.39 -0.09
N TYR A 308 -9.86 -16.07 -1.08
CA TYR A 308 -9.92 -14.75 -1.70
C TYR A 308 -10.28 -13.66 -0.69
N ASP A 309 -11.29 -13.87 0.14
CA ASP A 309 -11.70 -12.92 1.17
C ASP A 309 -10.62 -12.76 2.24
N TYR A 310 -10.01 -13.88 2.64
CA TYR A 310 -8.90 -13.85 3.60
C TYR A 310 -7.72 -13.04 3.06
N ILE A 311 -7.27 -13.33 1.82
CA ILE A 311 -6.16 -12.59 1.18
C ILE A 311 -6.52 -11.10 1.09
N GLY A 312 -7.66 -10.73 0.53
CA GLY A 312 -8.07 -9.34 0.37
C GLY A 312 -8.08 -8.56 1.69
N SER A 313 -8.59 -9.19 2.75
CA SER A 313 -8.58 -8.60 4.09
C SER A 313 -7.18 -8.38 4.66
N HIS A 314 -6.20 -9.20 4.26
CA HIS A 314 -4.84 -9.19 4.82
C HIS A 314 -3.80 -8.54 3.90
N LEU A 315 -4.11 -8.23 2.64
CA LEU A 315 -3.24 -7.40 1.81
C LEU A 315 -2.92 -6.09 2.52
N GLY A 316 -1.63 -5.75 2.61
CA GLY A 316 -1.17 -4.59 3.36
C GLY A 316 -1.31 -4.77 4.88
N TYR A 317 -1.55 -3.67 5.56
CA TYR A 317 -1.71 -3.66 7.01
C TYR A 317 -3.16 -3.98 7.44
N ARG A 318 -3.30 -4.67 8.59
CA ARG A 318 -4.58 -4.97 9.23
C ARG A 318 -4.40 -4.87 10.73
N LEU A 319 -4.67 -3.70 11.29
CA LEU A 319 -4.41 -3.39 12.70
C LEU A 319 -5.59 -3.81 13.58
N ILE A 320 -5.28 -4.50 14.67
CA ILE A 320 -6.25 -4.96 15.66
C ILE A 320 -5.79 -4.50 17.04
N VAL A 321 -6.68 -3.89 17.81
CA VAL A 321 -6.47 -3.65 19.23
C VAL A 321 -6.80 -4.93 19.99
N ARG A 322 -5.82 -5.51 20.67
CA ARG A 322 -5.98 -6.75 21.42
C ARG A 322 -6.39 -6.51 22.86
N SER A 323 -5.85 -5.46 23.46
CA SER A 323 -6.19 -5.09 24.85
C SER A 323 -6.02 -3.60 25.08
N VAL A 324 -6.74 -3.09 26.07
CA VAL A 324 -6.56 -1.75 26.61
C VAL A 324 -6.80 -1.77 28.11
N GLU A 325 -5.86 -1.21 28.86
CA GLU A 325 -5.99 -1.00 30.30
C GLU A 325 -5.82 0.48 30.62
N MET A 326 -6.59 0.95 31.59
CA MET A 326 -6.54 2.32 32.07
C MET A 326 -6.31 2.35 33.57
N LYS A 327 -5.27 3.05 34.02
CA LYS A 327 -4.92 3.20 35.43
C LYS A 327 -4.97 4.67 35.84
N ALA A 328 -5.72 4.97 36.88
CA ALA A 328 -5.70 6.30 37.48
C ALA A 328 -4.41 6.51 38.28
N CYS A 329 -3.66 7.53 37.93
CA CYS A 329 -2.44 7.94 38.61
C CYS A 329 -2.70 9.15 39.53
N LEU A 330 -1.70 9.52 40.33
CA LEU A 330 -1.78 10.70 41.20
C LEU A 330 -1.92 12.01 40.39
N CYS A 331 -2.55 13.03 40.98
CA CYS A 331 -2.70 14.36 40.40
C CYS A 331 -3.50 14.44 39.08
N GLY A 332 -4.52 13.58 38.91
CA GLY A 332 -5.40 13.61 37.72
C GLY A 332 -4.74 13.16 36.43
N LYS A 333 -3.68 12.39 36.54
CA LYS A 333 -3.06 11.68 35.41
C LYS A 333 -3.72 10.33 35.24
N TRP A 334 -3.76 9.90 34.00
CA TRP A 334 -4.13 8.54 33.60
C TRP A 334 -2.98 7.92 32.84
N GLU A 335 -2.79 6.64 33.03
CA GLU A 335 -1.92 5.79 32.25
C GLU A 335 -2.78 4.83 31.44
N MET A 336 -2.59 4.84 30.14
CA MET A 336 -3.15 3.89 29.20
C MET A 336 -2.07 2.90 28.81
N GLU A 337 -2.40 1.62 28.88
CA GLU A 337 -1.63 0.53 28.28
C GLU A 337 -2.46 -0.06 27.15
N LEU A 338 -1.96 0.00 25.93
CA LEU A 338 -2.64 -0.42 24.71
C LEU A 338 -1.78 -1.46 23.98
N GLU A 339 -2.39 -2.55 23.52
CA GLU A 339 -1.72 -3.54 22.68
C GLU A 339 -2.36 -3.57 21.30
N ILE A 340 -1.55 -3.27 20.26
CA ILE A 340 -1.96 -3.32 18.85
C ILE A 340 -1.19 -4.44 18.15
N GLU A 341 -1.87 -5.23 17.35
CA GLU A 341 -1.30 -6.27 16.48
C GLU A 341 -1.58 -5.93 15.02
N ASN A 342 -0.58 -6.13 14.17
CA ASN A 342 -0.78 -6.10 12.72
C ASN A 342 -0.92 -7.54 12.20
N THR A 343 -2.12 -7.95 11.81
CA THR A 343 -2.38 -9.27 11.22
C THR A 343 -2.31 -9.27 9.70
N GLY A 344 -2.09 -8.11 9.08
CA GLY A 344 -1.90 -7.98 7.63
C GLY A 344 -0.59 -8.60 7.13
N PHE A 345 -0.42 -8.63 5.81
CA PHE A 345 0.79 -9.17 5.19
C PHE A 345 1.95 -8.16 5.15
N ALA A 346 1.67 -6.86 5.27
CA ALA A 346 2.66 -5.80 5.24
C ALA A 346 2.50 -4.82 6.41
N ALA A 347 3.55 -4.10 6.76
CA ALA A 347 3.46 -2.95 7.64
C ALA A 347 2.80 -1.75 6.91
N PRO A 348 2.19 -0.80 7.64
CA PRO A 348 1.82 0.48 7.03
C PRO A 348 3.07 1.20 6.50
N PHE A 349 3.00 1.71 5.27
CA PHE A 349 4.13 2.46 4.68
C PHE A 349 3.93 3.98 4.67
N GLN A 350 2.72 4.45 5.00
CA GLN A 350 2.37 5.88 5.08
C GLN A 350 2.37 6.37 6.52
N GLU A 351 2.66 7.65 6.73
CA GLU A 351 2.60 8.27 8.05
C GLU A 351 1.15 8.37 8.55
N MET A 352 0.94 7.98 9.80
CA MET A 352 -0.35 8.00 10.47
C MET A 352 -0.24 8.64 11.84
N GLU A 353 -1.35 9.19 12.31
CA GLU A 353 -1.46 9.81 13.63
C GLU A 353 -2.49 9.06 14.46
N LEU A 354 -2.08 8.66 15.66
CA LEU A 354 -2.91 7.94 16.61
C LEU A 354 -3.38 8.88 17.74
N PHE A 355 -4.67 8.84 18.04
CA PHE A 355 -5.29 9.67 19.07
C PHE A 355 -6.13 8.83 20.01
N LEU A 356 -6.03 9.13 21.31
CA LEU A 356 -7.03 8.73 22.29
C LEU A 356 -8.07 9.85 22.38
N ILE A 357 -9.35 9.49 22.23
CA ILE A 357 -10.45 10.45 22.31
C ILE A 357 -11.27 10.16 23.56
N LEU A 358 -11.44 11.14 24.38
CA LEU A 358 -12.39 11.12 25.49
C LEU A 358 -13.63 11.96 25.12
N GLU A 359 -14.77 11.30 25.02
CA GLU A 359 -16.04 11.93 24.69
C GLU A 359 -16.98 11.91 25.90
N ARG A 360 -17.55 13.06 26.21
CA ARG A 360 -18.46 13.21 27.32
C ARG A 360 -19.52 14.28 26.99
N GLU A 361 -20.80 13.91 27.01
CA GLU A 361 -21.92 14.80 26.70
C GLU A 361 -21.65 15.64 25.43
N GLU A 362 -21.33 16.94 25.57
CA GLU A 362 -21.01 17.85 24.46
C GLU A 362 -19.50 18.10 24.32
N ASP A 363 -18.67 17.61 25.25
CA ASP A 363 -17.23 17.86 25.28
C ASP A 363 -16.46 16.68 24.69
N THR A 364 -15.47 16.98 23.83
CA THR A 364 -14.55 16.01 23.25
C THR A 364 -13.11 16.49 23.41
N TRP A 365 -12.24 15.61 23.89
CA TRP A 365 -10.80 15.86 24.02
C TRP A 365 -10.03 14.83 23.21
N GLU A 366 -9.11 15.29 22.37
CA GLU A 366 -8.18 14.45 21.62
C GLU A 366 -6.79 14.53 22.26
N PHE A 367 -6.20 13.39 22.55
CA PHE A 367 -4.84 13.25 23.11
C PHE A 367 -3.99 12.51 22.08
N PRO A 368 -2.95 13.13 21.51
CA PRO A 368 -2.05 12.41 20.62
C PRO A 368 -1.35 11.28 21.38
N VAL A 369 -1.25 10.13 20.73
CA VAL A 369 -0.50 8.97 21.21
C VAL A 369 0.81 8.90 20.44
N GLU A 370 1.93 9.00 21.14
CA GLU A 370 3.27 8.96 20.54
C GLU A 370 3.64 7.54 20.13
N PHE A 371 3.15 7.14 18.97
CA PHE A 371 3.44 5.84 18.40
C PHE A 371 3.38 5.88 16.87
N ASP A 372 4.46 5.42 16.22
CA ASP A 372 4.50 5.27 14.77
C ASP A 372 4.04 3.85 14.39
N VAL A 373 2.85 3.75 13.83
CA VAL A 373 2.25 2.46 13.42
C VAL A 373 3.02 1.74 12.33
N ARG A 374 3.93 2.43 11.62
CA ARG A 374 4.84 1.80 10.64
C ARG A 374 5.80 0.80 11.28
N GLN A 375 5.98 0.89 12.60
CA GLN A 375 6.76 -0.07 13.39
C GLN A 375 6.00 -1.37 13.70
N CYS A 376 4.71 -1.47 13.32
CA CYS A 376 3.95 -2.71 13.47
C CYS A 376 4.21 -3.63 12.27
N ALA A 377 5.28 -4.42 12.31
CA ALA A 377 5.54 -5.43 11.30
C ALA A 377 4.44 -6.52 11.27
N PRO A 378 4.28 -7.24 10.15
CA PRO A 378 3.32 -8.34 10.07
C PRO A 378 3.47 -9.37 11.18
N GLY A 379 2.37 -9.71 11.84
CA GLY A 379 2.34 -10.67 12.96
C GLY A 379 2.88 -10.13 14.29
N GLU A 380 3.38 -8.90 14.33
CA GLU A 380 3.89 -8.30 15.57
C GLU A 380 2.79 -7.66 16.42
N ARG A 381 2.97 -7.77 17.74
CA ARG A 381 2.22 -7.03 18.76
C ARG A 381 3.09 -5.95 19.37
N LYS A 382 2.56 -4.74 19.42
CA LYS A 382 3.22 -3.59 20.04
C LYS A 382 2.44 -3.14 21.26
N LYS A 383 3.15 -3.03 22.36
CA LYS A 383 2.62 -2.50 23.61
C LYS A 383 2.97 -1.02 23.70
N ILE A 384 1.96 -0.19 23.86
CA ILE A 384 2.06 1.27 23.93
C ILE A 384 1.64 1.67 25.35
N VAL A 385 2.48 2.42 26.03
CA VAL A 385 2.16 3.00 27.34
C VAL A 385 2.21 4.52 27.23
N GLN A 386 1.08 5.16 27.47
CA GLN A 386 0.93 6.60 27.34
C GLN A 386 0.30 7.20 28.59
N CYS A 387 0.90 8.26 29.12
CA CYS A 387 0.32 9.07 30.19
C CYS A 387 -0.33 10.33 29.63
N PHE A 388 -1.52 10.63 30.08
CA PHE A 388 -2.22 11.86 29.73
C PHE A 388 -2.90 12.51 30.93
N ARG A 389 -3.21 13.80 30.82
CA ARG A 389 -3.91 14.55 31.86
C ARG A 389 -5.26 15.03 31.36
N THR A 390 -6.30 14.76 32.11
CA THR A 390 -7.65 15.20 31.76
C THR A 390 -8.00 16.58 32.36
N GLY A 391 -7.02 17.32 32.88
CA GLY A 391 -7.21 18.62 33.46
C GLY A 391 -8.12 18.62 34.71
N ARG A 392 -8.97 19.67 34.84
CA ARG A 392 -9.94 19.82 35.97
C ARG A 392 -11.18 18.94 35.79
N VAL A 393 -11.16 17.93 34.92
CA VAL A 393 -12.29 17.05 34.65
C VAL A 393 -12.46 16.08 35.84
N ASN A 394 -12.88 16.62 36.96
CA ASN A 394 -13.09 15.90 38.22
C ASN A 394 -14.40 15.09 38.24
N ARG A 395 -15.13 14.97 37.12
CA ARG A 395 -16.43 14.27 37.05
C ARG A 395 -16.52 13.50 35.74
N MET A 396 -15.79 12.41 35.63
CA MET A 396 -15.73 11.67 34.38
C MET A 396 -16.73 10.49 34.35
N LYS A 397 -17.85 10.70 33.70
CA LYS A 397 -18.51 9.65 32.91
C LYS A 397 -18.14 9.94 31.48
N GLY A 398 -17.56 9.00 30.74
CA GLY A 398 -17.22 9.28 29.35
C GLY A 398 -16.85 8.00 28.61
N HIS A 399 -16.92 8.11 27.30
CA HIS A 399 -16.50 7.06 26.38
C HIS A 399 -15.08 7.34 25.92
N LEU A 400 -14.26 6.29 25.87
CA LEU A 400 -12.91 6.36 25.33
C LEU A 400 -12.86 5.66 23.99
N PHE A 401 -12.36 6.40 23.00
CA PHE A 401 -12.18 5.88 21.64
C PHE A 401 -10.71 5.97 21.24
N LEU A 402 -10.31 5.08 20.37
CA LEU A 402 -9.05 5.17 19.63
C LEU A 402 -9.36 5.60 18.20
N LYS A 403 -8.63 6.59 17.69
CA LYS A 403 -8.74 7.11 16.33
C LYS A 403 -7.38 7.06 15.66
N LEU A 404 -7.31 6.46 14.51
CA LEU A 404 -6.13 6.45 13.67
C LEU A 404 -6.49 7.13 12.35
N ARG A 405 -5.62 8.05 11.88
CA ARG A 405 -5.82 8.73 10.61
C ARG A 405 -4.52 8.83 9.83
N ARG A 406 -4.60 8.85 8.51
CA ARG A 406 -3.46 9.14 7.67
C ARG A 406 -3.09 10.62 7.81
N LYS A 407 -1.80 10.90 7.99
CA LYS A 407 -1.31 12.26 8.25
C LYS A 407 -1.46 13.20 7.06
N LYS A 408 -1.24 12.70 5.83
CA LYS A 408 -1.28 13.47 4.59
C LYS A 408 -2.61 14.20 4.36
N ASP A 409 -3.73 13.53 4.58
CA ASP A 409 -5.07 14.00 4.20
C ASP A 409 -6.15 13.79 5.28
N GLY A 410 -5.77 13.23 6.42
CA GLY A 410 -6.71 12.99 7.53
C GLY A 410 -7.67 11.82 7.31
N ARG A 411 -7.55 11.05 6.20
CA ARG A 411 -8.42 9.88 5.97
C ARG A 411 -8.37 8.90 7.13
N PRO A 412 -9.54 8.43 7.62
CA PRO A 412 -9.59 7.51 8.75
C PRO A 412 -8.96 6.16 8.40
N ILE A 413 -8.29 5.58 9.39
CA ILE A 413 -7.78 4.22 9.35
C ILE A 413 -8.60 3.40 10.35
N ARG A 414 -9.28 2.39 9.89
CA ARG A 414 -10.16 1.55 10.67
C ARG A 414 -9.41 0.37 11.27
N PHE A 415 -9.65 0.10 12.53
CA PHE A 415 -9.15 -1.12 13.17
C PHE A 415 -10.05 -2.31 12.82
N ALA A 416 -9.46 -3.48 12.73
CA ALA A 416 -10.17 -4.73 12.47
C ALA A 416 -10.92 -5.28 13.70
N ASN A 417 -11.50 -4.37 14.50
CA ASN A 417 -12.29 -4.68 15.68
C ASN A 417 -13.75 -4.28 15.47
N GLY A 418 -14.65 -5.25 15.45
CA GLY A 418 -16.09 -4.99 15.42
C GLY A 418 -16.57 -4.28 14.16
N LYS A 419 -17.42 -3.25 14.31
CA LYS A 419 -18.06 -2.55 13.19
C LYS A 419 -17.12 -1.57 12.50
N LYS A 420 -17.33 -1.35 11.21
CA LYS A 420 -16.65 -0.39 10.36
C LYS A 420 -16.93 1.06 10.83
N THR A 421 -16.10 1.57 11.71
CA THR A 421 -16.19 2.94 12.26
C THR A 421 -14.85 3.66 12.16
N ASP A 422 -14.88 4.98 12.05
CA ASP A 422 -13.67 5.80 11.95
C ASP A 422 -12.96 5.99 13.30
N ARG A 423 -13.57 5.50 14.37
CA ARG A 423 -13.00 5.48 15.73
C ARG A 423 -13.47 4.22 16.46
N LEU A 424 -12.56 3.54 17.13
CA LEU A 424 -12.83 2.33 17.88
C LEU A 424 -13.18 2.68 19.33
N LEU A 425 -14.37 2.26 19.80
CA LEU A 425 -14.71 2.37 21.22
C LEU A 425 -13.86 1.39 22.04
N LEU A 426 -13.09 1.92 22.99
CA LEU A 426 -12.23 1.14 23.87
C LEU A 426 -12.94 0.73 25.16
N GLY A 427 -13.85 1.57 25.63
CA GLY A 427 -14.58 1.36 26.88
C GLY A 427 -15.10 2.64 27.51
N HIS A 428 -15.51 2.52 28.76
CA HIS A 428 -16.16 3.58 29.49
C HIS A 428 -15.43 3.87 30.82
N LEU A 429 -15.35 5.15 31.17
CA LEU A 429 -14.96 5.62 32.50
C LEU A 429 -16.21 5.94 33.31
N ARG A 430 -16.40 5.24 34.42
CA ARG A 430 -17.51 5.42 35.34
C ARG A 430 -17.02 5.85 36.71
N ARG A 431 -17.76 6.74 37.36
CA ARG A 431 -17.56 7.08 38.76
C ARG A 431 -18.31 6.06 39.64
N ILE A 432 -17.60 5.49 40.61
CA ILE A 432 -18.18 4.66 41.68
C ILE A 432 -18.55 5.55 42.86
#